data_7e553e6f3946385974a9327c56f336cd
#
_entry.id   7e553e6f3946385974a9327c56f336cd
#
_cell.length_a   1.000
_cell.length_b   1.000
_cell.length_c   1.000
_cell.angle_alpha   90.00
_cell.angle_beta   90.00
_cell.angle_gamma   90.00
#
_symmetry.space_group_name_H-M   'P 1'
#
loop_
_entity.id
_entity.type
_entity.pdbx_description
1 polymer ?
#
loop_
_entity_poly.entity_id
_entity_poly.type
_entity_poly.pdbx_seq_one_letter_code
_entity_poly.pdbx_strand_id
1 'polypeptide(L)'
;PTRRSSDLMDIMVSSNFERLLFDLHGRNGAAIAGLMDTFKQGGGFSVEQDRWTEARKLFDSLAVNDEQTCETIAEVYAECGELLDPHTAIGVRAARECRRSLAIPMVTLGTAHPVKFPEAVEKAGIDAVPALPPHLADLFQRDERCTVLANDLQTVQQFVAAHGNRGKPL
;
A
#
# COMPACT_ATOMS: atom_id res chain seq x y z
N PRO A 1 18.91 4.30 12.01
CA PRO A 1 18.08 4.99 11.05
C PRO A 1 16.91 5.63 11.78
N THR A 2 16.84 6.96 11.71
CA THR A 2 15.70 7.71 12.21
C THR A 2 14.48 7.31 11.39
N ARG A 3 13.50 6.66 12.03
CA ARG A 3 12.18 6.44 11.43
C ARG A 3 11.63 7.83 11.06
N ARG A 4 11.52 8.11 9.80
CA ARG A 4 10.78 9.28 9.32
C ARG A 4 9.32 9.00 9.58
N SER A 5 8.58 9.94 10.13
CA SER A 5 7.13 9.83 10.34
C SER A 5 6.34 9.69 9.02
N SER A 6 7.01 9.85 7.88
CA SER A 6 6.50 9.70 6.52
C SER A 6 6.66 8.30 5.91
N ASP A 7 7.23 7.34 6.63
CA ASP A 7 7.50 5.98 6.11
C ASP A 7 6.23 5.13 5.93
N LEU A 8 5.06 5.73 6.06
CA LEU A 8 3.78 5.01 6.01
C LEU A 8 3.47 4.41 4.63
N MET A 9 4.16 4.86 3.57
CA MET A 9 3.85 4.47 2.19
C MET A 9 5.04 3.98 1.37
N ASP A 10 6.24 4.03 1.89
CA ASP A 10 7.43 3.54 1.20
C ASP A 10 7.47 2.01 1.23
N ILE A 11 6.79 1.41 0.25
CA ILE A 11 6.88 -0.04 0.04
C ILE A 11 8.17 -0.32 -0.73
N MET A 12 9.21 -0.68 -0.01
CA MET A 12 10.51 -0.99 -0.60
C MET A 12 10.51 -2.26 -1.44
N VAL A 13 9.67 -3.22 -1.11
CA VAL A 13 9.49 -4.47 -1.87
C VAL A 13 8.02 -4.68 -2.16
N SER A 14 7.61 -4.46 -3.40
CA SER A 14 6.22 -4.61 -3.83
C SER A 14 5.99 -5.97 -4.48
N SER A 15 5.30 -6.88 -3.77
CA SER A 15 4.98 -8.22 -4.28
C SER A 15 4.04 -8.20 -5.50
N ASN A 16 3.20 -7.19 -5.63
CA ASN A 16 2.35 -7.03 -6.81
C ASN A 16 3.17 -6.61 -8.04
N PHE A 17 4.18 -5.77 -7.85
CA PHE A 17 5.09 -5.40 -8.92
C PHE A 17 5.95 -6.59 -9.37
N GLU A 18 6.41 -7.43 -8.45
CA GLU A 18 7.10 -8.69 -8.80
C GLU A 18 6.24 -9.59 -9.70
N ARG A 19 4.93 -9.66 -9.48
CA ARG A 19 4.01 -10.42 -10.33
C ARG A 19 3.94 -9.85 -11.74
N LEU A 20 3.89 -8.52 -11.86
CA LEU A 20 3.95 -7.87 -13.18
C LEU A 20 5.26 -8.17 -13.89
N LEU A 21 6.39 -8.04 -13.17
CA LEU A 21 7.71 -8.39 -13.71
C LEU A 21 7.76 -9.85 -14.18
N PHE A 22 7.20 -10.78 -13.40
CA PHE A 22 7.13 -12.19 -13.76
C PHE A 22 6.39 -12.41 -15.08
N ASP A 23 5.24 -11.79 -15.28
CA ASP A 23 4.49 -11.90 -16.52
C ASP A 23 5.24 -11.24 -17.69
N LEU A 24 5.85 -10.06 -17.49
CA LEU A 24 6.67 -9.38 -18.50
C LEU A 24 7.92 -10.15 -18.89
N HIS A 25 8.43 -11.04 -18.04
CA HIS A 25 9.55 -11.94 -18.32
C HIS A 25 9.09 -13.33 -18.79
N GLY A 26 7.88 -13.44 -19.34
CA GLY A 26 7.37 -14.69 -19.84
C GLY A 26 7.23 -15.79 -18.78
N ARG A 27 6.98 -15.38 -17.55
CA ARG A 27 6.85 -16.25 -16.36
C ARG A 27 8.14 -17.01 -16.01
N ASN A 28 9.28 -16.42 -16.30
CA ASN A 28 10.60 -16.96 -15.96
C ASN A 28 10.99 -16.60 -14.52
N GLY A 29 10.79 -17.53 -13.59
CA GLY A 29 11.11 -17.35 -12.17
C GLY A 29 12.59 -17.10 -11.91
N ALA A 30 13.49 -17.70 -12.69
CA ALA A 30 14.92 -17.49 -12.53
C ALA A 30 15.34 -16.05 -12.88
N ALA A 31 14.73 -15.45 -13.92
CA ALA A 31 14.95 -14.05 -14.27
C ALA A 31 14.52 -13.12 -13.13
N ILE A 32 13.35 -13.38 -12.52
CA ILE A 32 12.87 -12.56 -11.40
C ILE A 32 13.74 -12.73 -10.15
N ALA A 33 14.15 -13.94 -9.82
CA ALA A 33 15.10 -14.16 -8.73
C ALA A 33 16.39 -13.36 -8.92
N GLY A 34 16.94 -13.35 -10.14
CA GLY A 34 18.14 -12.55 -10.46
C GLY A 34 17.93 -11.04 -10.30
N LEU A 35 16.76 -10.50 -10.71
CA LEU A 35 16.41 -9.10 -10.49
C LEU A 35 16.30 -8.77 -9.01
N MET A 36 15.65 -9.64 -8.22
CA MET A 36 15.49 -9.45 -6.77
C MET A 36 16.81 -9.57 -6.03
N ASP A 37 17.72 -10.45 -6.46
CA ASP A 37 19.06 -10.52 -5.89
C ASP A 37 19.88 -9.27 -6.20
N THR A 38 19.79 -8.73 -7.42
CA THR A 38 20.40 -7.45 -7.81
C THR A 38 19.85 -6.32 -6.94
N PHE A 39 18.53 -6.29 -6.73
CA PHE A 39 17.89 -5.30 -5.87
C PHE A 39 18.40 -5.38 -4.42
N LYS A 40 18.49 -6.57 -3.85
CA LYS A 40 19.00 -6.78 -2.48
C LYS A 40 20.44 -6.34 -2.30
N GLN A 41 21.29 -6.54 -3.32
CA GLN A 41 22.70 -6.19 -3.27
C GLN A 41 22.99 -4.72 -3.56
N GLY A 42 22.27 -4.14 -4.52
CA GLY A 42 22.54 -2.82 -5.06
C GLY A 42 21.47 -1.76 -4.76
N GLY A 43 20.35 -2.14 -4.11
CA GLY A 43 19.25 -1.21 -3.80
C GLY A 43 18.39 -0.82 -5.01
N GLY A 44 18.62 -1.40 -6.18
CA GLY A 44 17.86 -1.11 -7.39
C GLY A 44 18.14 -2.05 -8.54
N PHE A 45 17.26 -2.04 -9.53
CA PHE A 45 17.45 -2.72 -10.82
C PHE A 45 16.77 -1.91 -11.93
N SER A 46 17.10 -2.20 -13.18
CA SER A 46 16.45 -1.63 -14.36
C SER A 46 15.72 -2.71 -15.14
N VAL A 47 14.60 -2.34 -15.71
CA VAL A 47 13.82 -3.20 -16.63
C VAL A 47 14.18 -2.81 -18.06
N GLU A 48 14.30 -3.79 -18.94
CA GLU A 48 14.58 -3.57 -20.36
C GLU A 48 13.48 -2.72 -21.02
N GLN A 49 13.88 -1.89 -21.99
CA GLN A 49 13.01 -0.90 -22.60
C GLN A 49 11.78 -1.50 -23.29
N ASP A 50 11.88 -2.67 -23.88
CA ASP A 50 10.79 -3.39 -24.53
C ASP A 50 9.73 -3.82 -23.48
N ARG A 51 10.15 -4.36 -22.35
CA ARG A 51 9.27 -4.77 -21.25
C ARG A 51 8.61 -3.57 -20.59
N TRP A 52 9.39 -2.49 -20.40
CA TRP A 52 8.83 -1.22 -19.94
C TRP A 52 7.74 -0.70 -20.88
N THR A 53 7.97 -0.77 -22.19
CA THR A 53 7.00 -0.36 -23.21
C THR A 53 5.72 -1.19 -23.14
N GLU A 54 5.82 -2.51 -22.92
CA GLU A 54 4.65 -3.37 -22.72
C GLU A 54 3.89 -3.02 -21.43
N ALA A 55 4.61 -2.80 -20.32
CA ALA A 55 3.98 -2.38 -19.06
C ALA A 55 3.18 -1.08 -19.23
N ARG A 56 3.75 -0.10 -19.95
CA ARG A 56 3.14 1.22 -20.19
C ARG A 56 1.86 1.19 -21.03
N LYS A 57 1.57 0.10 -21.73
CA LYS A 57 0.29 -0.07 -22.42
C LYS A 57 -0.88 -0.25 -21.46
N LEU A 58 -0.63 -0.86 -20.31
CA LEU A 58 -1.65 -1.23 -19.32
C LEU A 58 -1.60 -0.37 -18.05
N PHE A 59 -0.42 0.09 -17.66
CA PHE A 59 -0.17 0.76 -16.39
C PHE A 59 0.42 2.15 -16.58
N ASP A 60 0.06 3.03 -15.68
CA ASP A 60 0.70 4.30 -15.46
C ASP A 60 1.08 4.42 -13.98
N SER A 61 1.96 5.35 -13.62
CA SER A 61 2.40 5.53 -12.25
C SER A 61 2.75 6.99 -11.97
N LEU A 62 2.58 7.37 -10.73
CA LEU A 62 2.94 8.68 -10.21
C LEU A 62 3.59 8.52 -8.84
N ALA A 63 4.68 9.23 -8.62
CA ALA A 63 5.25 9.42 -7.29
C ALA A 63 4.59 10.63 -6.63
N VAL A 64 4.06 10.47 -5.43
CA VAL A 64 3.39 11.53 -4.66
C VAL A 64 4.12 11.68 -3.34
N ASN A 65 4.56 12.89 -3.02
CA ASN A 65 5.21 13.17 -1.74
C ASN A 65 4.19 13.49 -0.63
N ASP A 66 4.68 13.65 0.61
CA ASP A 66 3.82 13.89 1.78
C ASP A 66 3.00 15.18 1.67
N GLU A 67 3.60 16.26 1.14
CA GLU A 67 2.92 17.54 0.96
C GLU A 67 1.75 17.39 0.00
N GLN A 68 1.98 16.81 -1.18
CA GLN A 68 0.94 16.50 -2.16
C GLN A 68 -0.13 15.56 -1.63
N THR A 69 0.25 14.63 -0.75
CA THR A 69 -0.70 13.72 -0.09
C THR A 69 -1.62 14.51 0.84
N CYS A 70 -1.06 15.37 1.70
CA CYS A 70 -1.84 16.22 2.60
C CYS A 70 -2.74 17.22 1.84
N GLU A 71 -2.21 17.85 0.76
CA GLU A 71 -3.01 18.68 -0.14
C GLU A 71 -4.21 17.94 -0.70
N THR A 72 -3.99 16.71 -1.19
CA THR A 72 -5.08 15.90 -1.77
C THR A 72 -6.13 15.52 -0.74
N ILE A 73 -5.74 15.20 0.51
CA ILE A 73 -6.68 14.95 1.60
C ILE A 73 -7.54 16.20 1.86
N ALA A 74 -6.90 17.37 1.96
CA ALA A 74 -7.59 18.64 2.19
C ALA A 74 -8.55 19.02 1.04
N GLU A 75 -8.09 18.88 -0.22
CA GLU A 75 -8.88 19.16 -1.42
C GLU A 75 -10.14 18.28 -1.47
N VAL A 76 -10.00 16.96 -1.33
CA VAL A 76 -11.13 16.02 -1.39
C VAL A 76 -12.12 16.28 -0.25
N TYR A 77 -11.62 16.56 0.96
CA TYR A 77 -12.46 16.90 2.07
C TYR A 77 -13.26 18.19 1.83
N ALA A 78 -12.62 19.21 1.27
CA ALA A 78 -13.30 20.48 0.91
C ALA A 78 -14.31 20.30 -0.24
N GLU A 79 -14.01 19.44 -1.22
CA GLU A 79 -14.86 19.21 -2.39
C GLU A 79 -16.15 18.42 -2.06
N CYS A 80 -16.06 17.39 -1.22
CA CYS A 80 -17.16 16.46 -1.01
C CYS A 80 -17.36 16.00 0.44
N GLY A 81 -16.54 16.45 1.40
CA GLY A 81 -16.63 16.04 2.80
C GLY A 81 -16.09 14.64 3.10
N GLU A 82 -15.49 13.99 2.11
CA GLU A 82 -14.91 12.66 2.28
C GLU A 82 -13.50 12.75 2.86
N LEU A 83 -13.26 12.14 4.00
CA LEU A 83 -11.95 12.12 4.64
C LEU A 83 -11.17 10.89 4.18
N LEU A 84 -10.10 11.13 3.44
CA LEU A 84 -9.25 10.07 2.91
C LEU A 84 -8.13 9.69 3.90
N ASP A 85 -7.74 8.42 3.87
CA ASP A 85 -6.45 8.01 4.39
C ASP A 85 -5.32 8.35 3.39
N PRO A 86 -4.05 8.48 3.83
CA PRO A 86 -2.95 8.89 2.96
C PRO A 86 -2.72 7.95 1.77
N HIS A 87 -3.00 6.66 1.90
CA HIS A 87 -2.83 5.69 0.82
C HIS A 87 -3.86 5.91 -0.29
N THR A 88 -5.11 6.12 0.11
CA THR A 88 -6.20 6.44 -0.82
C THR A 88 -5.97 7.81 -1.47
N ALA A 89 -5.46 8.79 -0.73
CA ALA A 89 -5.16 10.12 -1.26
C ALA A 89 -4.10 10.06 -2.39
N ILE A 90 -3.03 9.28 -2.22
CA ILE A 90 -2.04 9.03 -3.28
C ILE A 90 -2.71 8.43 -4.52
N GLY A 91 -3.58 7.45 -4.33
CA GLY A 91 -4.36 6.86 -5.42
C GLY A 91 -5.25 7.87 -6.15
N VAL A 92 -5.93 8.75 -5.41
CA VAL A 92 -6.76 9.83 -5.98
C VAL A 92 -5.90 10.82 -6.77
N ARG A 93 -4.76 11.26 -6.23
CA ARG A 93 -3.83 12.15 -6.92
C ARG A 93 -3.34 11.54 -8.23
N ALA A 94 -2.86 10.30 -8.17
CA ALA A 94 -2.42 9.57 -9.35
C ALA A 94 -3.55 9.41 -10.38
N ALA A 95 -4.77 9.08 -9.94
CA ALA A 95 -5.91 8.95 -10.82
C ALA A 95 -6.27 10.27 -11.52
N ARG A 96 -6.21 11.41 -10.80
CA ARG A 96 -6.47 12.74 -11.37
C ARG A 96 -5.43 13.11 -12.42
N GLU A 97 -4.15 12.91 -12.14
CA GLU A 97 -3.05 13.31 -13.02
C GLU A 97 -2.83 12.36 -14.20
N CYS A 98 -3.04 11.06 -14.02
CA CYS A 98 -2.87 10.07 -15.09
C CYS A 98 -4.14 9.86 -15.94
N ARG A 99 -5.24 10.51 -15.62
CA ARG A 99 -6.51 10.34 -16.34
C ARG A 99 -6.41 10.84 -17.78
N ARG A 100 -6.67 9.95 -18.73
CA ARG A 100 -6.56 10.26 -20.17
C ARG A 100 -7.87 10.70 -20.81
N SER A 101 -9.02 10.41 -20.19
CA SER A 101 -10.34 10.74 -20.71
C SER A 101 -11.31 11.06 -19.59
N LEU A 102 -12.01 12.18 -19.71
CA LEU A 102 -13.08 12.56 -18.77
C LEU A 102 -14.35 11.75 -18.98
N ALA A 103 -14.53 11.13 -20.13
CA ALA A 103 -15.69 10.30 -20.44
C ALA A 103 -15.63 8.90 -19.79
N ILE A 104 -14.44 8.48 -19.35
CA ILE A 104 -14.24 7.17 -18.73
C ILE A 104 -14.17 7.37 -17.21
N PRO A 105 -15.02 6.69 -16.42
CA PRO A 105 -14.93 6.73 -14.98
C PRO A 105 -13.57 6.23 -14.50
N MET A 106 -12.96 6.96 -13.56
CA MET A 106 -11.75 6.53 -12.86
C MET A 106 -12.17 6.05 -11.46
N VAL A 107 -11.78 4.83 -11.13
CA VAL A 107 -12.10 4.23 -9.83
C VAL A 107 -10.82 4.17 -9.01
N THR A 108 -10.81 4.84 -7.87
CA THR A 108 -9.72 4.75 -6.89
C THR A 108 -10.14 3.80 -5.77
N LEU A 109 -9.28 2.84 -5.44
CA LEU A 109 -9.55 1.90 -4.35
C LEU A 109 -9.23 2.56 -3.00
N GLY A 110 -10.20 2.59 -2.09
CA GLY A 110 -9.97 2.93 -0.69
C GLY A 110 -9.25 1.76 0.00
N THR A 111 -8.02 1.99 0.45
CA THR A 111 -7.13 0.93 0.92
C THR A 111 -6.99 0.88 2.43
N ALA A 112 -7.37 1.95 3.15
CA ALA A 112 -7.35 2.02 4.60
C ALA A 112 -8.44 2.97 5.12
N HIS A 113 -8.61 2.99 6.43
CA HIS A 113 -9.52 3.92 7.09
C HIS A 113 -8.73 5.09 7.70
N PRO A 114 -9.17 6.36 7.55
CA PRO A 114 -8.44 7.54 8.02
C PRO A 114 -8.18 7.54 9.54
N VAL A 115 -8.98 6.86 10.33
CA VAL A 115 -8.76 6.71 11.79
C VAL A 115 -7.41 6.10 12.14
N LYS A 116 -6.77 5.38 11.23
CA LYS A 116 -5.44 4.79 11.43
C LYS A 116 -4.31 5.81 11.26
N PHE A 117 -4.61 6.99 10.73
CA PHE A 117 -3.64 7.99 10.33
C PHE A 117 -4.03 9.41 10.80
N PRO A 118 -4.29 9.61 12.11
CA PRO A 118 -4.74 10.90 12.61
C PRO A 118 -3.73 12.03 12.33
N GLU A 119 -2.43 11.72 12.36
CA GLU A 119 -1.38 12.70 12.07
C GLU A 119 -1.42 13.23 10.63
N ALA A 120 -1.83 12.39 9.66
CA ALA A 120 -1.96 12.83 8.27
C ALA A 120 -3.15 13.77 8.09
N VAL A 121 -4.25 13.54 8.82
CA VAL A 121 -5.43 14.40 8.84
C VAL A 121 -5.10 15.76 9.47
N GLU A 122 -4.40 15.76 10.60
CA GLU A 122 -3.92 16.99 11.25
C GLU A 122 -2.98 17.79 10.34
N LYS A 123 -2.00 17.13 9.72
CA LYS A 123 -1.08 17.77 8.77
C LYS A 123 -1.77 18.35 7.54
N ALA A 124 -2.89 17.75 7.12
CA ALA A 124 -3.74 18.29 6.06
C ALA A 124 -4.57 19.52 6.51
N GLY A 125 -4.45 19.96 7.77
CA GLY A 125 -5.16 21.12 8.31
C GLY A 125 -6.67 20.87 8.54
N ILE A 126 -7.06 19.62 8.75
CA ILE A 126 -8.47 19.23 8.93
C ILE A 126 -8.72 18.97 10.42
N ASP A 127 -9.61 19.78 11.02
CA ASP A 127 -9.99 19.64 12.44
C ASP A 127 -10.98 18.48 12.70
N ALA A 128 -11.25 17.65 11.71
CA ALA A 128 -12.13 16.50 11.85
C ALA A 128 -11.36 15.31 12.46
N VAL A 129 -11.84 14.80 13.60
CA VAL A 129 -11.32 13.54 14.16
C VAL A 129 -12.04 12.38 13.49
N PRO A 130 -11.32 11.50 12.77
CA PRO A 130 -11.95 10.35 12.14
C PRO A 130 -12.59 9.44 13.19
N ALA A 131 -13.89 9.18 13.09
CA ALA A 131 -14.57 8.27 13.98
C ALA A 131 -14.32 6.81 13.60
N LEU A 132 -14.19 5.93 14.59
CA LEU A 132 -14.20 4.50 14.35
C LEU A 132 -15.54 4.05 13.74
N PRO A 133 -15.52 3.10 12.81
CA PRO A 133 -16.75 2.45 12.37
C PRO A 133 -17.55 1.88 13.56
N PRO A 134 -18.89 1.91 13.55
CA PRO A 134 -19.70 1.50 14.70
C PRO A 134 -19.36 0.10 15.25
N HIS A 135 -19.04 -0.85 14.38
CA HIS A 135 -18.66 -2.21 14.76
C HIS A 135 -17.25 -2.33 15.36
N LEU A 136 -16.47 -1.27 15.35
CA LEU A 136 -15.14 -1.17 15.93
C LEU A 136 -15.04 -0.07 16.99
N ALA A 137 -16.17 0.45 17.47
CA ALA A 137 -16.20 1.58 18.41
C ALA A 137 -15.39 1.32 19.71
N ASP A 138 -15.28 0.06 20.13
CA ASP A 138 -14.54 -0.40 21.30
C ASP A 138 -13.12 -0.90 20.98
N LEU A 139 -12.62 -0.73 19.74
CA LEU A 139 -11.35 -1.31 19.29
C LEU A 139 -10.18 -0.98 20.22
N PHE A 140 -10.05 0.26 20.65
CA PHE A 140 -8.98 0.72 21.52
C PHE A 140 -9.16 0.33 23.01
N GLN A 141 -10.29 -0.28 23.35
CA GLN A 141 -10.59 -0.78 24.70
C GLN A 141 -10.43 -2.30 24.79
N ARG A 142 -10.23 -2.97 23.66
CA ARG A 142 -10.04 -4.42 23.59
C ARG A 142 -8.61 -4.78 23.99
N ASP A 143 -8.49 -5.89 24.70
CA ASP A 143 -7.17 -6.48 25.01
C ASP A 143 -6.49 -6.94 23.71
N GLU A 144 -5.21 -6.59 23.56
CA GLU A 144 -4.40 -7.11 22.46
C GLU A 144 -4.13 -8.60 22.63
N ARG A 145 -4.41 -9.37 21.58
CA ARG A 145 -4.15 -10.81 21.54
C ARG A 145 -2.94 -11.05 20.63
N CYS A 146 -1.78 -11.09 21.23
CA CYS A 146 -0.56 -11.39 20.51
C CYS A 146 0.27 -12.47 21.23
N THR A 147 1.04 -13.22 20.46
CA THR A 147 2.05 -14.15 20.97
C THR A 147 3.39 -13.75 20.41
N VAL A 148 4.34 -13.43 21.28
CA VAL A 148 5.70 -13.10 20.86
C VAL A 148 6.46 -14.41 20.61
N LEU A 149 7.00 -14.54 19.40
CA LEU A 149 7.81 -15.67 18.98
C LEU A 149 9.26 -15.26 18.74
N ALA A 150 10.17 -16.22 18.85
CA ALA A 150 11.54 -16.02 18.40
C ALA A 150 11.56 -15.72 16.88
N ASN A 151 12.51 -14.89 16.42
CA ASN A 151 12.73 -14.61 15.00
C ASN A 151 13.44 -15.81 14.35
N ASP A 152 12.73 -16.93 14.28
CA ASP A 152 13.18 -18.19 13.71
C ASP A 152 12.05 -18.78 12.87
N LEU A 153 12.37 -19.11 11.62
CA LEU A 153 11.39 -19.62 10.65
C LEU A 153 10.70 -20.89 11.13
N GLN A 154 11.44 -21.82 11.72
CA GLN A 154 10.89 -23.11 12.17
C GLN A 154 9.92 -22.92 13.33
N THR A 155 10.25 -22.04 14.27
CA THR A 155 9.36 -21.66 15.39
C THR A 155 8.06 -21.08 14.88
N VAL A 156 8.11 -20.15 13.92
CA VAL A 156 6.91 -19.56 13.32
C VAL A 156 6.08 -20.60 12.58
N GLN A 157 6.70 -21.45 11.77
CA GLN A 157 6.01 -22.52 11.04
C GLN A 157 5.30 -23.51 11.99
N GLN A 158 5.96 -23.91 13.07
CA GLN A 158 5.37 -24.79 14.08
C GLN A 158 4.19 -24.12 14.79
N PHE A 159 4.32 -22.84 15.13
CA PHE A 159 3.22 -22.09 15.74
C PHE A 159 2.02 -22.00 14.79
N VAL A 160 2.22 -21.65 13.53
CA VAL A 160 1.14 -21.61 12.53
C VAL A 160 0.50 -22.98 12.32
N ALA A 161 1.30 -24.05 12.27
CA ALA A 161 0.78 -25.42 12.13
C ALA A 161 -0.06 -25.87 13.34
N ALA A 162 0.32 -25.43 14.55
CA ALA A 162 -0.38 -25.77 15.78
C ALA A 162 -1.69 -24.98 15.97
N HIS A 163 -1.73 -23.72 15.52
CA HIS A 163 -2.83 -22.78 15.73
C HIS A 163 -3.67 -22.52 14.47
N GLY A 164 -3.17 -22.94 13.31
CA GLY A 164 -3.92 -22.87 12.06
C GLY A 164 -5.17 -23.71 12.11
N ASN A 165 -6.28 -23.17 11.64
CA ASN A 165 -7.55 -23.90 11.54
C ASN A 165 -7.39 -25.03 10.53
N ARG A 166 -7.05 -26.25 11.00
CA ARG A 166 -7.10 -27.44 10.17
C ARG A 166 -8.57 -27.76 9.91
N GLY A 167 -9.10 -27.14 8.84
CA GLY A 167 -10.29 -27.64 8.15
C GLY A 167 -11.47 -27.98 9.07
N LYS A 168 -12.19 -26.98 9.58
CA LYS A 168 -13.64 -27.17 9.68
C LYS A 168 -14.17 -26.88 8.27
N PRO A 169 -14.83 -27.84 7.60
CA PRO A 169 -15.56 -27.55 6.38
C PRO A 169 -16.56 -26.44 6.67
N LEU A 170 -16.62 -25.46 5.76
CA LEU A 170 -17.66 -24.42 5.75
C LEU A 170 -19.02 -25.07 5.57
#